data_67f4e447b93b6c3e0a4b8c308bd776e5
#
_entry.id   67f4e447b93b6c3e0a4b8c308bd776e5
#
_cell.length_a   1.000
_cell.length_b   1.000
_cell.length_c   1.000
_cell.angle_alpha   90.00
_cell.angle_beta   90.00
_cell.angle_gamma   90.00
#
_symmetry.space_group_name_H-M   'P 1'
#
loop_
_entity.id
_entity.type
_entity.pdbx_description
1 polymer ?
#
loop_
_entity_poly.entity_id
_entity_poly.type
_entity_poly.pdbx_seq_one_letter_code
_entity_poly.pdbx_strand_id
1 'polypeptide(L)'
;ELGNDLPELYQRINGTTAKVKAFLKSHGIKDEEISVNAPVVIDLNADQYNNNVRAFRYNITSIITVTSHNVKLVRSIMARQGELLKQGVAVVDGGWDNRTTYEYVSFQKMKPKMMQEAIKNAEITANQFAENSSSKLNKITKADQGQFSIEDRDQNTPYIKKVRVVTTVTYSLKD
;
A
#
# COMPACT_ATOMS: atom_id res chain seq x y z
N GLU A 1 -19.38 13.18 9.40
CA GLU A 1 -20.21 14.29 9.90
C GLU A 1 -21.44 13.76 10.63
N LEU A 2 -21.91 14.48 11.66
CA LEU A 2 -23.05 14.10 12.51
C LEU A 2 -24.15 15.15 12.36
N GLY A 3 -25.43 14.72 12.44
CA GLY A 3 -26.57 15.62 12.40
C GLY A 3 -27.90 14.89 12.47
N ASN A 4 -28.99 15.67 12.40
CA ASN A 4 -30.36 15.18 12.49
C ASN A 4 -31.14 15.34 11.18
N ASP A 5 -30.65 16.15 10.25
CA ASP A 5 -31.25 16.42 8.94
C ASP A 5 -30.38 15.85 7.83
N LEU A 6 -30.90 14.88 7.07
CA LEU A 6 -30.16 14.20 6.01
C LEU A 6 -29.83 15.10 4.82
N PRO A 7 -30.74 15.93 4.29
CA PRO A 7 -30.43 16.90 3.23
C PRO A 7 -29.31 17.87 3.62
N GLU A 8 -29.34 18.42 4.84
CA GLU A 8 -28.29 19.29 5.35
C GLU A 8 -26.95 18.54 5.46
N LEU A 9 -26.95 17.35 6.04
CA LEU A 9 -25.75 16.51 6.15
C LEU A 9 -25.15 16.20 4.79
N TYR A 10 -25.99 15.93 3.80
CA TYR A 10 -25.53 15.63 2.43
C TYR A 10 -24.86 16.86 1.79
N GLN A 11 -25.42 18.05 1.98
CA GLN A 11 -24.80 19.30 1.52
C GLN A 11 -23.45 19.55 2.20
N ARG A 12 -23.39 19.34 3.51
CA ARG A 12 -22.17 19.53 4.30
C ARG A 12 -21.06 18.57 3.87
N ILE A 13 -21.35 17.27 3.73
CA ILE A 13 -20.35 16.30 3.30
C ILE A 13 -19.86 16.56 1.88
N ASN A 14 -20.73 17.01 0.99
CA ASN A 14 -20.34 17.41 -0.37
C ASN A 14 -19.40 18.63 -0.35
N GLY A 15 -19.70 19.63 0.47
CA GLY A 15 -18.84 20.80 0.67
C GLY A 15 -17.47 20.42 1.23
N THR A 16 -17.45 19.55 2.23
CA THR A 16 -16.21 19.02 2.82
C THR A 16 -15.40 18.22 1.80
N THR A 17 -16.06 17.36 1.03
CA THR A 17 -15.44 16.58 -0.05
C THR A 17 -14.82 17.50 -1.10
N ALA A 18 -15.51 18.57 -1.49
CA ALA A 18 -14.97 19.55 -2.44
C ALA A 18 -13.70 20.25 -1.92
N LYS A 19 -13.67 20.61 -0.62
CA LYS A 19 -12.47 21.19 0.03
C LYS A 19 -11.29 20.20 -0.01
N VAL A 20 -11.53 18.93 0.31
CA VAL A 20 -10.47 17.89 0.26
C VAL A 20 -9.96 17.72 -1.16
N LYS A 21 -10.83 17.64 -2.17
CA LYS A 21 -10.43 17.57 -3.57
C LYS A 21 -9.58 18.78 -4.00
N ALA A 22 -10.01 19.99 -3.63
CA ALA A 22 -9.26 21.21 -3.92
C ALA A 22 -7.88 21.20 -3.26
N PHE A 23 -7.78 20.76 -2.01
CA PHE A 23 -6.52 20.59 -1.29
C PHE A 23 -5.59 19.59 -2.01
N LEU A 24 -6.07 18.43 -2.39
CA LEU A 24 -5.30 17.41 -3.11
C LEU A 24 -4.77 17.95 -4.46
N LYS A 25 -5.64 18.62 -5.21
CA LYS A 25 -5.28 19.22 -6.53
C LYS A 25 -4.27 20.35 -6.39
N SER A 26 -4.43 21.22 -5.41
CA SER A 26 -3.48 22.31 -5.15
C SER A 26 -2.07 21.82 -4.78
N HIS A 27 -1.97 20.59 -4.26
CA HIS A 27 -0.71 19.93 -3.94
C HIS A 27 -0.19 18.99 -5.04
N GLY A 28 -0.82 18.99 -6.23
CA GLY A 28 -0.32 18.31 -7.42
C GLY A 28 -0.89 16.91 -7.69
N ILE A 29 -1.91 16.48 -6.96
CA ILE A 29 -2.66 15.26 -7.30
C ILE A 29 -3.60 15.58 -8.46
N LYS A 30 -3.62 14.72 -9.46
CA LYS A 30 -4.48 14.86 -10.64
C LYS A 30 -5.88 14.33 -10.37
N ASP A 31 -6.87 14.82 -11.12
CA ASP A 31 -8.25 14.34 -10.99
C ASP A 31 -8.39 12.84 -11.21
N GLU A 32 -7.64 12.28 -12.15
CA GLU A 32 -7.63 10.84 -12.47
C GLU A 32 -7.08 9.97 -11.33
N GLU A 33 -6.32 10.56 -10.41
CA GLU A 33 -5.76 9.89 -9.23
C GLU A 33 -6.72 9.93 -8.02
N ILE A 34 -7.83 10.68 -8.12
CA ILE A 34 -8.79 10.90 -7.03
C ILE A 34 -10.08 10.16 -7.33
N SER A 35 -10.47 9.24 -6.45
CA SER A 35 -11.76 8.57 -6.48
C SER A 35 -12.57 8.94 -5.23
N VAL A 36 -13.84 9.29 -5.42
CA VAL A 36 -14.75 9.62 -4.32
C VAL A 36 -15.87 8.59 -4.30
N ASN A 37 -15.99 7.88 -3.20
CA ASN A 37 -17.08 6.92 -3.02
C ASN A 37 -18.38 7.63 -2.63
N ALA A 38 -19.50 7.00 -2.96
CA ALA A 38 -20.80 7.47 -2.47
C ALA A 38 -20.80 7.55 -0.93
N PRO A 39 -21.35 8.62 -0.35
CA PRO A 39 -21.44 8.73 1.10
C PRO A 39 -22.28 7.59 1.70
N VAL A 40 -21.81 7.07 2.84
CA VAL A 40 -22.50 6.06 3.63
C VAL A 40 -23.17 6.74 4.83
N VAL A 41 -24.43 6.45 5.05
CA VAL A 41 -25.21 6.98 6.17
C VAL A 41 -25.52 5.87 7.16
N ILE A 42 -25.26 6.13 8.44
CA ILE A 42 -25.60 5.25 9.55
C ILE A 42 -26.62 5.98 10.43
N ASP A 43 -27.78 5.35 10.66
CA ASP A 43 -28.74 5.81 11.67
C ASP A 43 -28.30 5.29 13.04
N LEU A 44 -27.80 6.18 13.86
CA LEU A 44 -27.26 5.85 15.19
C LEU A 44 -28.33 5.45 16.20
N ASN A 45 -29.61 5.72 15.90
CA ASN A 45 -30.75 5.38 16.74
C ASN A 45 -31.52 4.15 16.22
N ALA A 46 -31.03 3.50 15.15
CA ALA A 46 -31.64 2.28 14.60
C ALA A 46 -31.51 1.05 15.50
N ASP A 47 -30.62 1.10 16.48
CA ASP A 47 -30.38 0.00 17.42
C ASP A 47 -31.49 -0.04 18.47
N GLN A 48 -32.46 -0.94 18.28
CA GLN A 48 -33.67 -1.06 19.15
C GLN A 48 -33.33 -1.50 20.61
N TYR A 49 -32.12 -1.95 20.88
CA TYR A 49 -31.69 -2.45 22.19
C TYR A 49 -30.93 -1.43 23.04
N ASN A 50 -30.65 -0.26 22.52
CA ASN A 50 -29.86 0.74 23.24
C ASN A 50 -30.72 1.98 23.54
N ASN A 51 -31.21 2.07 24.80
CA ASN A 51 -32.01 3.20 25.28
C ASN A 51 -31.22 4.54 25.39
N ASN A 52 -29.98 4.58 24.93
CA ASN A 52 -29.19 5.80 24.94
C ASN A 52 -29.55 6.69 23.74
N VAL A 53 -30.40 7.67 23.97
CA VAL A 53 -30.69 8.73 22.98
C VAL A 53 -29.39 9.51 22.70
N ARG A 54 -28.90 9.40 21.49
CA ARG A 54 -27.71 10.15 21.05
C ARG A 54 -28.10 11.57 20.63
N ALA A 55 -27.20 12.53 20.84
CA ALA A 55 -27.45 13.92 20.45
C ALA A 55 -27.68 14.10 18.94
N PHE A 56 -27.10 13.22 18.13
CA PHE A 56 -27.28 13.20 16.68
C PHE A 56 -27.76 11.83 16.22
N ARG A 57 -28.74 11.82 15.33
CA ARG A 57 -29.34 10.61 14.79
C ARG A 57 -28.50 9.98 13.68
N TYR A 58 -27.93 10.79 12.81
CA TYR A 58 -27.21 10.29 11.64
C TYR A 58 -25.73 10.58 11.70
N ASN A 59 -24.94 9.61 11.21
CA ASN A 59 -23.55 9.77 10.87
C ASN A 59 -23.38 9.54 9.36
N ILE A 60 -22.84 10.54 8.65
CA ILE A 60 -22.51 10.42 7.24
C ILE A 60 -20.98 10.43 7.05
N THR A 61 -20.49 9.47 6.27
CA THR A 61 -19.06 9.30 5.98
C THR A 61 -18.86 9.24 4.47
N SER A 62 -17.86 9.97 3.96
CA SER A 62 -17.39 9.87 2.58
C SER A 62 -15.93 9.44 2.58
N ILE A 63 -15.60 8.50 1.70
CA ILE A 63 -14.22 8.01 1.51
C ILE A 63 -13.68 8.61 0.21
N ILE A 64 -12.51 9.24 0.31
CA ILE A 64 -11.77 9.76 -0.82
C ILE A 64 -10.49 8.95 -0.92
N THR A 65 -10.33 8.25 -2.04
CA THR A 65 -9.16 7.42 -2.32
C THR A 65 -8.25 8.14 -3.31
N VAL A 66 -6.96 8.20 -2.99
CA VAL A 66 -5.92 8.70 -3.89
C VAL A 66 -5.04 7.54 -4.31
N THR A 67 -4.94 7.29 -5.62
CA THR A 67 -4.06 6.27 -6.20
C THR A 67 -3.04 6.94 -7.10
N SER A 68 -1.77 6.93 -6.71
CA SER A 68 -0.71 7.63 -7.43
C SER A 68 0.58 6.82 -7.51
N HIS A 69 1.29 6.94 -8.63
CA HIS A 69 2.66 6.41 -8.77
C HIS A 69 3.72 7.29 -8.07
N ASN A 70 3.36 8.51 -7.68
CA ASN A 70 4.28 9.43 -7.01
C ASN A 70 4.21 9.30 -5.48
N VAL A 71 4.83 8.24 -4.95
CA VAL A 71 4.87 7.95 -3.51
C VAL A 71 5.40 9.14 -2.68
N LYS A 72 6.41 9.86 -3.17
CA LYS A 72 6.96 11.02 -2.45
C LYS A 72 5.95 12.14 -2.30
N LEU A 73 5.20 12.43 -3.38
CA LEU A 73 4.15 13.45 -3.38
C LEU A 73 3.05 13.07 -2.38
N VAL A 74 2.50 11.86 -2.49
CA VAL A 74 1.42 11.39 -1.59
C VAL A 74 1.85 11.48 -0.13
N ARG A 75 3.06 11.02 0.21
CA ARG A 75 3.59 11.12 1.58
C ARG A 75 3.75 12.56 2.07
N SER A 76 4.18 13.48 1.20
CA SER A 76 4.27 14.90 1.56
C SER A 76 2.91 15.52 1.86
N ILE A 77 1.87 15.11 1.11
CA ILE A 77 0.49 15.56 1.33
C ILE A 77 -0.07 14.98 2.64
N MET A 78 0.18 13.71 2.92
CA MET A 78 -0.21 13.09 4.19
C MET A 78 0.37 13.85 5.40
N ALA A 79 1.62 14.32 5.31
CA ALA A 79 2.23 15.13 6.36
C ALA A 79 1.59 16.53 6.51
N ARG A 80 0.83 16.99 5.50
CA ARG A 80 0.15 18.29 5.46
C ARG A 80 -1.34 18.24 5.81
N GLN A 81 -1.87 17.10 6.20
CA GLN A 81 -3.30 16.96 6.55
C GLN A 81 -3.78 17.97 7.60
N GLY A 82 -2.87 18.50 8.45
CA GLY A 82 -3.18 19.59 9.37
C GLY A 82 -3.70 20.86 8.70
N GLU A 83 -3.43 21.08 7.41
CA GLU A 83 -3.97 22.23 6.65
C GLU A 83 -5.49 22.10 6.43
N LEU A 84 -5.99 20.87 6.30
CA LEU A 84 -7.42 20.58 6.23
C LEU A 84 -8.13 20.84 7.55
N LEU A 85 -7.50 20.51 8.68
CA LEU A 85 -8.04 20.82 10.00
C LEU A 85 -8.25 22.34 10.18
N LYS A 86 -7.33 23.17 9.69
CA LYS A 86 -7.48 24.64 9.71
C LYS A 86 -8.65 25.13 8.87
N GLN A 87 -9.10 24.35 7.89
CA GLN A 87 -10.27 24.64 7.06
C GLN A 87 -11.56 24.04 7.62
N GLY A 88 -11.52 23.49 8.84
CA GLY A 88 -12.64 22.85 9.50
C GLY A 88 -12.97 21.45 8.95
N VAL A 89 -12.02 20.81 8.27
CA VAL A 89 -12.18 19.45 7.75
C VAL A 89 -11.40 18.48 8.64
N ALA A 90 -12.13 17.62 9.35
CA ALA A 90 -11.56 16.51 10.10
C ALA A 90 -11.42 15.29 9.18
N VAL A 91 -10.18 14.92 8.89
CA VAL A 91 -9.87 13.65 8.24
C VAL A 91 -9.66 12.61 9.34
N VAL A 92 -10.42 11.55 9.31
CA VAL A 92 -10.29 10.43 10.26
C VAL A 92 -9.55 9.29 9.61
N ASP A 93 -8.83 8.53 10.41
CA ASP A 93 -8.21 7.28 9.95
C ASP A 93 -9.32 6.30 9.52
N GLY A 94 -9.18 5.76 8.33
CA GLY A 94 -10.12 4.79 7.75
C GLY A 94 -10.09 3.40 8.41
N GLY A 95 -9.29 3.20 9.45
CA GLY A 95 -9.12 1.91 10.12
C GLY A 95 -8.41 0.88 9.22
N TRP A 96 -8.58 -0.40 9.56
CA TRP A 96 -7.93 -1.51 8.86
C TRP A 96 -8.27 -1.60 7.38
N ASP A 97 -9.53 -1.33 7.01
CA ASP A 97 -10.04 -1.52 5.65
C ASP A 97 -9.60 -0.42 4.67
N ASN A 98 -9.25 0.76 5.19
CA ASN A 98 -8.90 1.93 4.39
C ASN A 98 -7.48 2.47 4.64
N ARG A 99 -6.59 1.62 5.12
CA ARG A 99 -5.19 2.00 5.36
C ARG A 99 -4.45 2.26 4.04
N THR A 100 -3.45 3.13 4.11
CA THR A 100 -2.54 3.37 2.98
C THR A 100 -1.73 2.11 2.66
N THR A 101 -1.77 1.69 1.40
CA THR A 101 -1.01 0.55 0.88
C THR A 101 -0.02 1.01 -0.17
N TYR A 102 1.07 0.25 -0.33
CA TYR A 102 2.11 0.52 -1.33
C TYR A 102 2.38 -0.74 -2.12
N GLU A 103 2.40 -0.63 -3.45
CA GLU A 103 2.68 -1.73 -4.37
C GLU A 103 3.95 -1.49 -5.16
N TYR A 104 4.69 -2.56 -5.43
CA TYR A 104 5.89 -2.49 -6.28
C TYR A 104 5.52 -2.85 -7.73
N VAL A 105 5.05 -1.87 -8.50
CA VAL A 105 4.54 -2.06 -9.86
C VAL A 105 5.61 -2.41 -10.90
N SER A 106 6.89 -2.09 -10.65
CA SER A 106 8.00 -2.35 -11.58
C SER A 106 8.66 -3.72 -11.41
N PHE A 107 8.09 -4.61 -10.61
CA PHE A 107 8.67 -5.92 -10.28
C PHE A 107 9.00 -6.76 -11.52
N GLN A 108 8.11 -6.79 -12.53
CA GLN A 108 8.31 -7.59 -13.74
C GLN A 108 9.57 -7.17 -14.52
N LYS A 109 9.95 -5.90 -14.46
CA LYS A 109 11.17 -5.39 -15.10
C LYS A 109 12.44 -5.80 -14.36
N MET A 110 12.38 -5.95 -13.04
CA MET A 110 13.52 -6.38 -12.21
C MET A 110 13.72 -7.88 -12.16
N LYS A 111 12.67 -8.65 -12.37
CA LYS A 111 12.69 -10.11 -12.25
C LYS A 111 13.84 -10.80 -13.00
N PRO A 112 14.10 -10.51 -14.29
CA PRO A 112 15.20 -11.15 -15.03
C PRO A 112 16.58 -10.89 -14.42
N LYS A 113 16.83 -9.63 -13.99
CA LYS A 113 18.09 -9.26 -13.38
C LYS A 113 18.30 -9.96 -12.04
N MET A 114 17.29 -10.01 -11.20
CA MET A 114 17.34 -10.72 -9.91
C MET A 114 17.62 -12.22 -10.10
N MET A 115 16.98 -12.84 -11.10
CA MET A 115 17.25 -14.24 -11.44
C MET A 115 18.68 -14.48 -11.87
N GLN A 116 19.23 -13.61 -12.72
CA GLN A 116 20.61 -13.69 -13.18
C GLN A 116 21.59 -13.59 -12.00
N GLU A 117 21.36 -12.65 -11.09
CA GLU A 117 22.17 -12.47 -9.88
C GLU A 117 22.06 -13.70 -8.95
N ALA A 118 20.87 -14.26 -8.77
CA ALA A 118 20.65 -15.44 -7.94
C ALA A 118 21.40 -16.68 -8.48
N ILE A 119 21.35 -16.92 -9.79
CA ILE A 119 22.07 -18.00 -10.46
C ILE A 119 23.58 -17.82 -10.31
N LYS A 120 24.08 -16.60 -10.54
CA LYS A 120 25.51 -16.28 -10.38
C LYS A 120 25.99 -16.50 -8.94
N ASN A 121 25.21 -16.11 -7.95
CA ASN A 121 25.54 -16.34 -6.55
C ASN A 121 25.55 -17.84 -6.20
N ALA A 122 24.62 -18.62 -6.75
CA ALA A 122 24.61 -20.07 -6.59
C ALA A 122 25.86 -20.73 -7.20
N GLU A 123 26.31 -20.30 -8.39
CA GLU A 123 27.51 -20.77 -9.05
C GLU A 123 28.78 -20.46 -8.24
N ILE A 124 28.92 -19.21 -7.73
CA ILE A 124 30.04 -18.80 -6.88
C ILE A 124 30.12 -19.70 -5.64
N THR A 125 28.99 -19.91 -4.98
CA THR A 125 28.93 -20.76 -3.79
C THR A 125 29.27 -22.22 -4.11
N ALA A 126 28.75 -22.75 -5.22
CA ALA A 126 29.03 -24.11 -5.66
C ALA A 126 30.52 -24.33 -6.01
N ASN A 127 31.18 -23.33 -6.61
CA ASN A 127 32.63 -23.37 -6.87
C ASN A 127 33.41 -23.44 -5.56
N GLN A 128 33.04 -22.65 -4.54
CA GLN A 128 33.73 -22.71 -3.22
C GLN A 128 33.59 -24.10 -2.57
N PHE A 129 32.43 -24.74 -2.69
CA PHE A 129 32.25 -26.12 -2.20
C PHE A 129 33.11 -27.13 -3.00
N ALA A 130 33.18 -26.99 -4.31
CA ALA A 130 34.00 -27.85 -5.15
C ALA A 130 35.48 -27.72 -4.80
N GLU A 131 36.01 -26.49 -4.67
CA GLU A 131 37.40 -26.23 -4.29
C GLU A 131 37.74 -26.81 -2.91
N ASN A 132 36.83 -26.62 -1.91
CA ASN A 132 37.04 -27.16 -0.56
C ASN A 132 37.01 -28.71 -0.52
N SER A 133 36.40 -29.37 -1.48
CA SER A 133 36.37 -30.83 -1.62
C SER A 133 37.46 -31.36 -2.58
N SER A 134 38.36 -30.50 -3.02
CA SER A 134 39.41 -30.85 -4.03
C SER A 134 38.83 -31.35 -5.34
N SER A 135 37.63 -30.92 -5.69
CA SER A 135 36.92 -31.29 -6.93
C SER A 135 36.70 -30.02 -7.79
N LYS A 136 36.27 -30.21 -9.02
CA LYS A 136 35.89 -29.11 -9.91
C LYS A 136 34.40 -29.11 -10.18
N LEU A 137 33.80 -27.91 -10.22
CA LEU A 137 32.42 -27.75 -10.64
C LEU A 137 32.25 -28.15 -12.11
N ASN A 138 31.21 -28.90 -12.41
CA ASN A 138 30.90 -29.35 -13.76
C ASN A 138 29.53 -28.79 -14.21
N LYS A 139 28.63 -29.59 -14.68
CA LYS A 139 27.36 -29.16 -15.30
C LYS A 139 26.25 -28.99 -14.26
N ILE A 140 25.34 -28.09 -14.58
CA ILE A 140 24.04 -28.03 -13.89
C ILE A 140 23.27 -29.29 -14.21
N THR A 141 22.82 -30.02 -13.19
CA THR A 141 22.00 -31.22 -13.32
C THR A 141 20.54 -30.97 -13.01
N LYS A 142 20.26 -29.94 -12.14
CA LYS A 142 18.93 -29.50 -11.79
C LYS A 142 18.95 -28.03 -11.45
N ALA A 143 17.89 -27.31 -11.84
CA ALA A 143 17.65 -25.93 -11.44
C ALA A 143 16.17 -25.73 -11.13
N ASP A 144 15.89 -25.25 -9.93
CA ASP A 144 14.54 -24.93 -9.48
C ASP A 144 14.47 -23.43 -9.14
N GLN A 145 13.53 -22.76 -9.78
CA GLN A 145 13.20 -21.38 -9.44
C GLN A 145 12.18 -21.39 -8.30
N GLY A 146 12.58 -20.90 -7.14
CA GLY A 146 11.67 -20.64 -6.03
C GLY A 146 10.76 -19.43 -6.27
N GLN A 147 9.88 -19.18 -5.33
CA GLN A 147 8.96 -18.05 -5.38
C GLN A 147 9.69 -16.74 -5.09
N PHE A 148 9.19 -15.66 -5.71
CA PHE A 148 9.53 -14.31 -5.30
C PHE A 148 8.64 -13.89 -4.12
N SER A 149 9.23 -13.30 -3.11
CA SER A 149 8.48 -12.60 -2.07
C SER A 149 8.72 -11.10 -2.18
N ILE A 150 7.65 -10.32 -1.97
CA ILE A 150 7.69 -8.87 -1.89
C ILE A 150 7.02 -8.50 -0.59
N GLU A 151 7.78 -7.93 0.31
CA GLU A 151 7.35 -7.58 1.65
C GLU A 151 7.70 -6.12 1.95
N ASP A 152 6.99 -5.53 2.89
CA ASP A 152 7.39 -4.22 3.42
C ASP A 152 8.72 -4.37 4.16
N ARG A 153 9.62 -3.38 4.03
CA ARG A 153 10.89 -3.42 4.76
C ARG A 153 10.68 -3.51 6.27
N ASP A 154 9.76 -2.71 6.76
CA ASP A 154 9.30 -2.66 8.16
C ASP A 154 7.96 -1.93 8.25
N GLN A 155 7.31 -2.00 9.42
CA GLN A 155 6.00 -1.37 9.66
C GLN A 155 6.01 0.17 9.54
N ASN A 156 7.15 0.81 9.79
CA ASN A 156 7.27 2.28 9.76
C ASN A 156 7.61 2.80 8.36
N THR A 157 8.10 1.93 7.48
CA THR A 157 8.49 2.27 6.11
C THR A 157 7.87 1.33 5.07
N PRO A 158 6.53 1.16 5.05
CA PRO A 158 5.84 0.24 4.14
C PRO A 158 5.98 0.63 2.67
N TYR A 159 6.40 1.86 2.38
CA TYR A 159 6.71 2.37 1.05
C TYR A 159 8.07 1.89 0.51
N ILE A 160 8.88 1.20 1.32
CA ILE A 160 10.11 0.54 0.90
C ILE A 160 9.86 -0.96 0.88
N LYS A 161 10.05 -1.58 -0.29
CA LYS A 161 9.82 -3.02 -0.44
C LYS A 161 11.14 -3.78 -0.40
N LYS A 162 11.12 -4.90 0.31
CA LYS A 162 12.17 -5.92 0.29
C LYS A 162 11.72 -7.01 -0.66
N VAL A 163 12.48 -7.19 -1.73
CA VAL A 163 12.21 -8.23 -2.73
C VAL A 163 13.25 -9.34 -2.55
N ARG A 164 12.79 -10.57 -2.48
CA ARG A 164 13.65 -11.76 -2.33
C ARG A 164 13.28 -12.79 -3.38
N VAL A 165 14.29 -13.47 -3.91
CA VAL A 165 14.14 -14.69 -4.71
C VAL A 165 15.05 -15.77 -4.14
N VAL A 166 14.58 -17.00 -4.16
CA VAL A 166 15.38 -18.18 -3.83
C VAL A 166 15.48 -19.02 -5.11
N THR A 167 16.70 -19.38 -5.48
CA THR A 167 16.99 -20.28 -6.61
C THR A 167 17.84 -21.42 -6.09
N THR A 168 17.44 -22.64 -6.39
CA THR A 168 18.22 -23.83 -6.04
C THR A 168 18.81 -24.41 -7.32
N VAL A 169 20.13 -24.54 -7.35
CA VAL A 169 20.86 -25.09 -8.50
C VAL A 169 21.72 -26.27 -8.03
N THR A 170 21.58 -27.38 -8.66
CA THR A 170 22.38 -28.59 -8.40
C THR A 170 23.41 -28.77 -9.51
N TYR A 171 24.66 -28.92 -9.13
CA TYR A 171 25.77 -29.14 -10.04
C TYR A 171 26.34 -30.56 -9.84
N SER A 172 26.85 -31.14 -10.90
CA SER A 172 27.76 -32.30 -10.76
C SER A 172 29.18 -31.81 -10.48
N LEU A 173 29.96 -32.64 -9.80
CA LEU A 173 31.39 -32.45 -9.61
C LEU A 173 32.17 -33.31 -10.59
N LYS A 174 33.40 -32.90 -10.86
CA LYS A 174 34.37 -33.62 -11.68
C LYS A 174 35.68 -33.65 -10.89
N ASP A 175 36.30 -34.80 -10.85
CA ASP A 175 37.65 -35.01 -10.30
C ASP A 175 38.73 -34.30 -11.14
#